data_a180a313048492149445399046dc8b17
#
_entry.id   a180a313048492149445399046dc8b17
#
_cell.length_a   1.000
_cell.length_b   1.000
_cell.length_c   1.000
_cell.angle_alpha   90.00
_cell.angle_beta   90.00
_cell.angle_gamma   90.00
#
_symmetry.space_group_name_H-M   'P 1'
#
loop_
_entity.id
_entity.type
_entity.pdbx_description
1 polymer ?
#
loop_
_entity_poly.entity_id
_entity_poly.type
_entity_poly.pdbx_seq_one_letter_code
_entity_poly.pdbx_strand_id
1 'polypeptide(L)'
;MVRSLLGQLKPRQGQIKLASDIKIGYVPQFRNLDSEYPLSVRNFVALNLPTNRMPWLNRTERQRVKQIVAATDLTRIADRPLGMASGGEKQRAYLAQALLADPQLLILDESTASLDNEMKYDLLDLVEDFRAKGGAVLFVTHDWALARHYGTRYLHLEAGQATSGPISELPMGEEEE
;
A
#
# COMPACT_ATOMS: atom_id res chain seq x y z
N MET A 1 -8.70 -4.53 -12.50
CA MET A 1 -7.27 -4.75 -12.78
C MET A 1 -6.52 -5.29 -11.56
N VAL A 2 -6.46 -4.60 -10.44
CA VAL A 2 -5.69 -5.01 -9.22
C VAL A 2 -6.04 -6.42 -8.74
N ARG A 3 -7.33 -6.77 -8.61
CA ARG A 3 -7.76 -8.11 -8.20
C ARG A 3 -7.24 -9.23 -9.11
N SER A 4 -7.07 -8.94 -10.41
CA SER A 4 -6.51 -9.93 -11.34
C SER A 4 -5.00 -10.08 -11.16
N LEU A 5 -4.27 -8.97 -10.89
CA LEU A 5 -2.84 -9.01 -10.54
C LEU A 5 -2.59 -9.80 -9.26
N LEU A 6 -3.49 -9.68 -8.27
CA LEU A 6 -3.43 -10.42 -7.01
C LEU A 6 -3.92 -11.88 -7.13
N GLY A 7 -4.28 -12.34 -8.33
CA GLY A 7 -4.78 -13.70 -8.54
C GLY A 7 -6.19 -13.97 -8.01
N GLN A 8 -6.90 -12.95 -7.54
CA GLN A 8 -8.27 -13.06 -7.00
C GLN A 8 -9.34 -13.19 -8.09
N LEU A 9 -9.03 -12.72 -9.29
CA LEU A 9 -9.92 -12.82 -10.46
C LEU A 9 -9.12 -13.29 -11.67
N LYS A 10 -9.70 -14.24 -12.43
CA LYS A 10 -9.13 -14.65 -13.73
C LYS A 10 -9.46 -13.60 -14.79
N PRO A 11 -8.50 -13.20 -15.66
CA PRO A 11 -8.79 -12.34 -16.79
C PRO A 11 -9.74 -13.05 -17.76
N ARG A 12 -10.69 -12.32 -18.35
CA ARG A 12 -11.60 -12.88 -19.36
C ARG A 12 -10.86 -13.26 -20.64
N GLN A 13 -9.84 -12.49 -21.00
CA GLN A 13 -8.98 -12.69 -22.17
C GLN A 13 -7.55 -12.30 -21.82
N GLY A 14 -6.59 -12.83 -22.56
CA GLY A 14 -5.18 -12.57 -22.34
C GLY A 14 -4.60 -13.33 -21.14
N GLN A 15 -3.42 -12.95 -20.71
CA GLN A 15 -2.69 -13.58 -19.62
C GLN A 15 -1.92 -12.54 -18.80
N ILE A 16 -1.78 -12.80 -17.51
CA ILE A 16 -0.93 -12.03 -16.60
C ILE A 16 0.31 -12.88 -16.33
N LYS A 17 1.48 -12.30 -16.57
CA LYS A 17 2.77 -12.93 -16.27
C LYS A 17 3.45 -12.15 -15.15
N LEU A 18 3.64 -12.79 -14.03
CA LEU A 18 4.43 -12.31 -12.91
C LEU A 18 5.70 -13.15 -12.81
N ALA A 19 6.78 -12.56 -12.29
CA ALA A 19 7.97 -13.35 -11.95
C ALA A 19 7.61 -14.41 -10.90
N SER A 20 8.21 -15.60 -11.00
CA SER A 20 7.82 -16.78 -10.20
C SER A 20 7.86 -16.56 -8.71
N ASP A 21 8.77 -15.74 -8.21
CA ASP A 21 9.00 -15.54 -6.78
C ASP A 21 8.74 -14.10 -6.32
N ILE A 22 7.99 -13.31 -7.12
CA ILE A 22 7.69 -11.94 -6.78
C ILE A 22 6.83 -11.86 -5.51
N LYS A 23 7.32 -11.16 -4.52
CA LYS A 23 6.54 -10.82 -3.33
C LYS A 23 5.81 -9.51 -3.58
N ILE A 24 4.50 -9.56 -3.42
CA ILE A 24 3.63 -8.39 -3.60
C ILE A 24 3.15 -7.93 -2.23
N GLY A 25 3.42 -6.67 -1.90
CA GLY A 25 2.77 -5.95 -0.82
C GLY A 25 1.49 -5.30 -1.34
N TYR A 26 0.39 -5.40 -0.60
CA TYR A 26 -0.88 -4.82 -1.02
C TYR A 26 -1.46 -3.94 0.08
N VAL A 27 -1.73 -2.69 -0.26
CA VAL A 27 -2.42 -1.72 0.59
C VAL A 27 -3.80 -1.48 -0.02
N PRO A 28 -4.86 -2.02 0.60
CA PRO A 28 -6.22 -1.92 0.06
C PRO A 28 -6.78 -0.51 0.21
N GLN A 29 -7.79 -0.22 -0.58
CA GLN A 29 -8.68 0.91 -0.33
C GLN A 29 -9.20 0.85 1.11
N PHE A 30 -9.23 2.02 1.76
CA PHE A 30 -9.63 2.12 3.17
C PHE A 30 -10.96 1.39 3.42
N ARG A 31 -10.94 0.45 4.35
CA ARG A 31 -12.13 -0.16 4.91
C ARG A 31 -12.28 0.34 6.34
N ASN A 32 -13.46 0.82 6.70
CA ASN A 32 -13.77 1.09 8.10
C ASN A 32 -13.57 -0.20 8.89
N LEU A 33 -12.45 -0.27 9.61
CA LEU A 33 -12.29 -1.29 10.63
C LEU A 33 -13.20 -0.91 11.80
N ASP A 34 -13.90 -1.90 12.31
CA ASP A 34 -14.68 -1.76 13.52
C ASP A 34 -13.81 -1.15 14.64
N SER A 35 -14.35 -0.17 15.36
CA SER A 35 -13.67 0.44 16.51
C SER A 35 -13.31 -0.59 17.59
N GLU A 36 -14.02 -1.71 17.62
CA GLU A 36 -13.77 -2.83 18.54
C GLU A 36 -12.71 -3.83 18.04
N TYR A 37 -12.05 -3.55 16.88
CA TYR A 37 -11.02 -4.44 16.36
C TYR A 37 -9.88 -4.61 17.37
N PRO A 38 -9.67 -5.81 17.94
CA PRO A 38 -8.94 -5.97 19.20
C PRO A 38 -7.41 -5.98 19.05
N LEU A 39 -6.90 -6.11 17.80
CA LEU A 39 -5.45 -6.19 17.60
C LEU A 39 -4.81 -4.82 17.79
N SER A 40 -3.70 -4.78 18.53
CA SER A 40 -2.85 -3.60 18.55
C SER A 40 -2.23 -3.36 17.16
N VAL A 41 -1.88 -2.10 16.87
CA VAL A 41 -1.19 -1.71 15.63
C VAL A 41 0.02 -2.61 15.36
N ARG A 42 0.86 -2.84 16.35
CA ARG A 42 2.03 -3.73 16.26
C ARG A 42 1.66 -5.16 15.87
N ASN A 43 0.64 -5.72 16.50
CA ASN A 43 0.20 -7.09 16.22
C ASN A 43 -0.44 -7.20 14.84
N PHE A 44 -1.19 -6.18 14.41
CA PHE A 44 -1.74 -6.11 13.07
C PHE A 44 -0.63 -6.10 12.00
N VAL A 45 0.38 -5.24 12.17
CA VAL A 45 1.53 -5.19 11.27
C VAL A 45 2.23 -6.55 11.20
N ALA A 46 2.39 -7.23 12.34
CA ALA A 46 3.05 -8.52 12.44
C ALA A 46 2.31 -9.67 11.74
N LEU A 47 1.02 -9.53 11.41
CA LEU A 47 0.26 -10.59 10.73
C LEU A 47 0.82 -10.99 9.36
N ASN A 48 1.62 -10.13 8.73
CA ASN A 48 2.22 -10.42 7.43
C ASN A 48 3.59 -11.12 7.51
N LEU A 49 4.04 -11.46 8.71
CA LEU A 49 5.22 -12.31 8.86
C LEU A 49 4.85 -13.76 8.54
N PRO A 50 5.73 -14.52 7.86
CA PRO A 50 5.51 -15.94 7.67
C PRO A 50 5.42 -16.60 9.04
N THR A 51 4.29 -17.23 9.32
CA THR A 51 4.06 -17.97 10.56
C THR A 51 4.96 -19.21 10.59
N ASN A 52 6.09 -19.10 11.22
CA ASN A 52 6.81 -20.26 11.68
C ASN A 52 5.95 -20.94 12.77
N ARG A 53 6.08 -22.27 12.89
CA ARG A 53 5.30 -23.18 13.76
C ARG A 53 5.09 -22.73 15.23
N MET A 54 5.58 -21.57 15.63
CA MET A 54 5.49 -21.02 16.99
C MET A 54 4.50 -19.86 17.02
N PRO A 55 3.62 -19.76 18.03
CA PRO A 55 2.61 -18.70 18.13
C PRO A 55 3.18 -17.35 18.57
N TRP A 56 4.47 -17.23 18.79
CA TRP A 56 5.14 -15.98 19.19
C TRP A 56 6.30 -15.63 18.26
N LEU A 57 6.47 -14.33 18.06
CA LEU A 57 7.56 -13.79 17.26
C LEU A 57 8.91 -14.05 17.92
N ASN A 58 9.88 -14.49 17.14
CA ASN A 58 11.26 -14.58 17.59
C ASN A 58 11.92 -13.19 17.71
N ARG A 59 13.16 -13.12 18.21
CA ARG A 59 13.85 -11.86 18.47
C ARG A 59 14.05 -11.02 17.18
N THR A 60 14.40 -11.66 16.09
CA THR A 60 14.62 -11.01 14.79
C THR A 60 13.31 -10.46 14.22
N GLU A 61 12.23 -11.24 14.28
CA GLU A 61 10.89 -10.81 13.83
C GLU A 61 10.39 -9.61 14.64
N ARG A 62 10.53 -9.65 15.97
CA ARG A 62 10.16 -8.49 16.83
C ARG A 62 10.96 -7.25 16.47
N GLN A 63 12.25 -7.39 16.16
CA GLN A 63 13.09 -6.28 15.74
C GLN A 63 12.63 -5.70 14.40
N ARG A 64 12.30 -6.56 13.42
CA ARG A 64 11.76 -6.13 12.12
C ARG A 64 10.43 -5.37 12.28
N VAL A 65 9.50 -5.90 13.08
CA VAL A 65 8.23 -5.22 13.38
C VAL A 65 8.50 -3.86 14.03
N LYS A 66 9.40 -3.77 15.01
CA LYS A 66 9.77 -2.51 15.66
C LYS A 66 10.34 -1.50 14.66
N GLN A 67 11.20 -1.95 13.75
CA GLN A 67 11.80 -1.08 12.74
C GLN A 67 10.77 -0.53 11.75
N ILE A 68 9.86 -1.37 11.24
CA ILE A 68 8.86 -0.91 10.28
C ILE A 68 7.82 0.00 10.95
N VAL A 69 7.41 -0.29 12.18
CA VAL A 69 6.50 0.56 12.97
C VAL A 69 7.12 1.94 13.21
N ALA A 70 8.44 2.00 13.45
CA ALA A 70 9.15 3.27 13.58
C ALA A 70 9.27 4.01 12.24
N ALA A 71 9.60 3.29 11.16
CA ALA A 71 9.74 3.85 9.82
C ALA A 71 8.42 4.42 9.26
N THR A 72 7.28 3.95 9.74
CA THR A 72 5.94 4.43 9.34
C THR A 72 5.29 5.37 10.36
N ASP A 73 6.08 5.91 11.29
CA ASP A 73 5.64 6.85 12.35
C ASP A 73 4.46 6.33 13.20
N LEU A 74 4.48 5.03 13.52
CA LEU A 74 3.44 4.38 14.33
C LEU A 74 3.90 4.06 15.77
N THR A 75 5.11 4.48 16.17
CA THR A 75 5.70 4.10 17.46
C THR A 75 4.83 4.51 18.64
N ARG A 76 4.23 5.71 18.59
CA ARG A 76 3.40 6.24 19.69
C ARG A 76 2.13 5.46 19.95
N ILE A 77 1.60 4.80 18.91
CA ILE A 77 0.34 4.07 18.96
C ILE A 77 0.52 2.56 18.79
N ALA A 78 1.75 2.07 18.80
CA ALA A 78 2.08 0.67 18.50
C ALA A 78 1.28 -0.35 19.34
N ASP A 79 1.00 -0.02 20.58
CA ASP A 79 0.26 -0.88 21.53
C ASP A 79 -1.23 -0.53 21.65
N ARG A 80 -1.70 0.52 20.94
CA ARG A 80 -3.12 0.91 20.88
C ARG A 80 -3.88 -0.05 19.95
N PRO A 81 -5.15 -0.40 20.26
CA PRO A 81 -6.02 -1.12 19.33
C PRO A 81 -6.13 -0.37 17.99
N LEU A 82 -5.96 -1.08 16.88
CA LEU A 82 -6.01 -0.50 15.54
C LEU A 82 -7.39 0.12 15.24
N GLY A 83 -8.47 -0.44 15.78
CA GLY A 83 -9.82 0.13 15.66
C GLY A 83 -9.91 1.58 16.15
N MET A 84 -9.12 1.95 17.16
CA MET A 84 -9.08 3.28 17.77
C MET A 84 -8.09 4.25 17.09
N ALA A 85 -7.37 3.81 16.07
CA ALA A 85 -6.45 4.66 15.31
C ALA A 85 -7.21 5.56 14.33
N SER A 86 -6.65 6.74 14.02
CA SER A 86 -7.17 7.64 12.98
C SER A 86 -7.10 6.99 11.59
N GLY A 87 -7.77 7.58 10.59
CA GLY A 87 -7.72 7.09 9.20
C GLY A 87 -6.30 7.01 8.65
N GLY A 88 -5.50 8.07 8.84
CA GLY A 88 -4.09 8.11 8.43
C GLY A 88 -3.21 7.11 9.17
N GLU A 89 -3.41 6.95 10.50
CA GLU A 89 -2.70 5.95 11.29
C GLU A 89 -3.04 4.52 10.83
N LYS A 90 -4.32 4.24 10.54
CA LYS A 90 -4.76 2.96 9.97
C LYS A 90 -4.09 2.71 8.61
N GLN A 91 -4.04 3.72 7.76
CA GLN A 91 -3.46 3.59 6.43
C GLN A 91 -1.94 3.34 6.50
N ARG A 92 -1.24 4.05 7.39
CA ARG A 92 0.18 3.77 7.70
C ARG A 92 0.39 2.37 8.27
N ALA A 93 -0.55 1.85 9.05
CA ALA A 93 -0.47 0.47 9.56
C ALA A 93 -0.62 -0.58 8.44
N TYR A 94 -1.51 -0.36 7.48
CA TYR A 94 -1.60 -1.21 6.27
C TYR A 94 -0.33 -1.15 5.43
N LEU A 95 0.24 0.04 5.25
CA LEU A 95 1.52 0.20 4.55
C LEU A 95 2.65 -0.52 5.29
N ALA A 96 2.75 -0.36 6.61
CA ALA A 96 3.74 -1.05 7.44
C ALA A 96 3.60 -2.57 7.32
N GLN A 97 2.37 -3.09 7.36
CA GLN A 97 2.09 -4.51 7.18
C GLN A 97 2.54 -5.01 5.80
N ALA A 98 2.26 -4.26 4.73
CA ALA A 98 2.66 -4.60 3.37
C ALA A 98 4.18 -4.61 3.21
N LEU A 99 4.87 -3.60 3.75
CA LEU A 99 6.34 -3.46 3.68
C LEU A 99 7.08 -4.50 4.54
N LEU A 100 6.47 -4.99 5.62
CA LEU A 100 7.10 -5.98 6.52
C LEU A 100 7.41 -7.30 5.81
N ALA A 101 6.67 -7.65 4.76
CA ALA A 101 6.90 -8.83 3.93
C ALA A 101 8.14 -8.71 3.02
N ASP A 102 8.80 -7.55 3.00
CA ASP A 102 9.90 -7.24 2.09
C ASP A 102 9.52 -7.48 0.62
N PRO A 103 8.50 -6.74 0.11
CA PRO A 103 7.98 -6.93 -1.24
C PRO A 103 8.94 -6.37 -2.29
N GLN A 104 8.88 -6.91 -3.52
CA GLN A 104 9.50 -6.30 -4.69
C GLN A 104 8.50 -5.38 -5.44
N LEU A 105 7.20 -5.65 -5.31
CA LEU A 105 6.12 -4.83 -5.87
C LEU A 105 5.16 -4.43 -4.75
N LEU A 106 4.96 -3.14 -4.57
CA LEU A 106 3.92 -2.58 -3.70
C LEU A 106 2.75 -2.10 -4.53
N ILE A 107 1.55 -2.57 -4.22
CA ILE A 107 0.30 -2.14 -4.86
C ILE A 107 -0.49 -1.31 -3.86
N LEU A 108 -0.78 -0.05 -4.23
CA LEU A 108 -1.61 0.88 -3.48
C LEU A 108 -2.91 1.07 -4.25
N ASP A 109 -4.03 0.62 -3.67
CA ASP A 109 -5.34 0.63 -4.32
C ASP A 109 -6.23 1.68 -3.68
N GLU A 110 -6.28 2.90 -4.27
CA GLU A 110 -7.00 4.07 -3.73
C GLU A 110 -6.72 4.35 -2.24
N SER A 111 -5.50 4.05 -1.81
CA SER A 111 -5.11 4.09 -0.41
C SER A 111 -5.06 5.50 0.21
N THR A 112 -5.18 6.55 -0.60
CA THR A 112 -5.16 7.95 -0.17
C THR A 112 -6.54 8.62 -0.20
N ALA A 113 -7.58 7.98 -0.76
CA ALA A 113 -8.87 8.60 -1.06
C ALA A 113 -9.60 9.18 0.18
N SER A 114 -9.37 8.63 1.38
CA SER A 114 -10.01 9.07 2.63
C SER A 114 -9.12 9.93 3.53
N LEU A 115 -7.94 10.33 3.03
CA LEU A 115 -6.97 11.13 3.77
C LEU A 115 -7.10 12.61 3.39
N ASP A 116 -6.78 13.50 4.33
CA ASP A 116 -6.55 14.90 4.01
C ASP A 116 -5.25 15.07 3.20
N ASN A 117 -5.04 16.26 2.65
CA ASN A 117 -3.92 16.49 1.74
C ASN A 117 -2.56 16.28 2.40
N GLU A 118 -2.36 16.72 3.63
CA GLU A 118 -1.10 16.54 4.35
C GLU A 118 -0.80 15.05 4.56
N MET A 119 -1.78 14.29 5.04
CA MET A 119 -1.64 12.84 5.25
C MET A 119 -1.40 12.04 3.96
N LYS A 120 -1.95 12.50 2.82
CA LYS A 120 -1.70 11.87 1.51
C LYS A 120 -0.22 11.95 1.14
N TYR A 121 0.37 13.14 1.24
CA TYR A 121 1.78 13.35 0.93
C TYR A 121 2.67 12.58 1.90
N ASP A 122 2.42 12.67 3.21
CA ASP A 122 3.17 11.92 4.22
C ASP A 122 3.20 10.41 3.94
N LEU A 123 2.05 9.84 3.53
CA LEU A 123 1.96 8.42 3.20
C LEU A 123 2.77 8.08 1.94
N LEU A 124 2.66 8.91 0.91
CA LEU A 124 3.33 8.67 -0.37
C LEU A 124 4.85 8.94 -0.30
N ASP A 125 5.31 9.82 0.58
CA ASP A 125 6.74 9.99 0.86
C ASP A 125 7.36 8.73 1.46
N LEU A 126 6.64 8.02 2.34
CA LEU A 126 7.08 6.70 2.82
C LEU A 126 7.15 5.65 1.69
N VAL A 127 6.24 5.74 0.73
CA VAL A 127 6.25 4.87 -0.45
C VAL A 127 7.41 5.22 -1.39
N GLU A 128 7.74 6.50 -1.52
CA GLU A 128 8.88 6.97 -2.31
C GLU A 128 10.21 6.48 -1.72
N ASP A 129 10.34 6.45 -0.39
CA ASP A 129 11.48 5.84 0.29
C ASP A 129 11.65 4.35 -0.06
N PHE A 130 10.54 3.62 -0.18
CA PHE A 130 10.56 2.23 -0.64
C PHE A 130 11.02 2.12 -2.10
N ARG A 131 10.50 2.98 -2.99
CA ARG A 131 10.87 3.04 -4.40
C ARG A 131 12.36 3.39 -4.58
N ALA A 132 12.86 4.36 -3.81
CA ALA A 132 14.27 4.77 -3.86
C ALA A 132 15.25 3.64 -3.49
N LYS A 133 14.79 2.66 -2.69
CA LYS A 133 15.53 1.43 -2.35
C LYS A 133 15.43 0.33 -3.41
N GLY A 134 14.83 0.61 -4.57
CA GLY A 134 14.72 -0.31 -5.70
C GLY A 134 13.40 -1.09 -5.75
N GLY A 135 12.42 -0.78 -4.92
CA GLY A 135 11.08 -1.33 -4.99
C GLY A 135 10.30 -0.81 -6.20
N ALA A 136 9.42 -1.63 -6.75
CA ALA A 136 8.44 -1.21 -7.75
C ALA A 136 7.10 -0.86 -7.08
N VAL A 137 6.44 0.20 -7.58
CA VAL A 137 5.14 0.66 -7.03
C VAL A 137 4.11 0.71 -8.14
N LEU A 138 2.94 0.12 -7.89
CA LEU A 138 1.73 0.31 -8.67
C LEU A 138 0.74 1.12 -7.81
N PHE A 139 0.60 2.41 -8.11
CA PHE A 139 -0.31 3.31 -7.43
C PHE A 139 -1.57 3.50 -8.25
N VAL A 140 -2.71 3.09 -7.74
CA VAL A 140 -4.03 3.28 -8.35
C VAL A 140 -4.71 4.43 -7.62
N THR A 141 -5.02 5.48 -8.36
CA THR A 141 -5.64 6.69 -7.82
C THR A 141 -6.49 7.37 -8.89
N HIS A 142 -7.47 8.14 -8.48
CA HIS A 142 -8.20 9.10 -9.30
C HIS A 142 -7.69 10.54 -9.07
N ASP A 143 -6.73 10.74 -8.17
CA ASP A 143 -6.11 12.03 -7.87
C ASP A 143 -4.98 12.30 -8.87
N TRP A 144 -5.25 13.16 -9.85
CA TRP A 144 -4.32 13.50 -10.93
C TRP A 144 -3.08 14.22 -10.44
N ALA A 145 -3.21 15.08 -9.42
CA ALA A 145 -2.09 15.82 -8.84
C ALA A 145 -1.09 14.86 -8.19
N LEU A 146 -1.55 13.89 -7.40
CA LEU A 146 -0.70 12.86 -6.82
C LEU A 146 -0.08 11.95 -7.87
N ALA A 147 -0.85 11.58 -8.91
CA ALA A 147 -0.33 10.76 -10.00
C ALA A 147 0.83 11.47 -10.73
N ARG A 148 0.70 12.78 -11.00
CA ARG A 148 1.76 13.58 -11.62
C ARG A 148 2.98 13.76 -10.73
N HIS A 149 2.74 13.95 -9.43
CA HIS A 149 3.82 14.22 -8.48
C HIS A 149 4.71 13.00 -8.23
N TYR A 150 4.11 11.81 -8.04
CA TYR A 150 4.83 10.59 -7.65
C TYR A 150 5.04 9.60 -8.79
N GLY A 151 4.24 9.69 -9.86
CA GLY A 151 4.30 8.76 -10.98
C GLY A 151 5.52 8.96 -11.86
N THR A 152 6.03 7.89 -12.44
CA THR A 152 7.03 7.92 -13.51
C THR A 152 6.43 7.54 -14.86
N ARG A 153 5.43 6.67 -14.83
CA ARG A 153 4.64 6.22 -15.96
C ARG A 153 3.18 6.13 -15.55
N TYR A 154 2.27 6.21 -16.51
CA TYR A 154 0.85 6.03 -16.27
C TYR A 154 0.25 4.89 -17.09
N LEU A 155 -0.83 4.34 -16.60
CA LEU A 155 -1.79 3.51 -17.31
C LEU A 155 -3.19 4.07 -17.02
N HIS A 156 -3.75 4.80 -17.97
CA HIS A 156 -5.09 5.36 -17.87
C HIS A 156 -6.11 4.39 -18.44
N LEU A 157 -7.16 4.11 -17.68
CA LEU A 157 -8.23 3.17 -18.01
C LEU A 157 -9.55 3.92 -18.08
N GLU A 158 -10.09 4.09 -19.27
CA GLU A 158 -11.33 4.80 -19.49
C GLU A 158 -12.21 4.08 -20.52
N ALA A 159 -13.51 3.93 -20.24
CA ALA A 159 -14.49 3.30 -21.13
C ALA A 159 -14.04 1.98 -21.77
N GLY A 160 -13.27 1.17 -21.04
CA GLY A 160 -12.75 -0.12 -21.51
C GLY A 160 -11.52 -0.01 -22.42
N GLN A 161 -11.00 1.18 -22.64
CA GLN A 161 -9.74 1.43 -23.34
C GLN A 161 -8.60 1.65 -22.33
N ALA A 162 -7.38 1.36 -22.75
CA ALA A 162 -6.18 1.55 -21.95
C ALA A 162 -5.16 2.36 -22.74
N THR A 163 -4.70 3.47 -22.16
CA THR A 163 -3.59 4.28 -22.69
C THR A 163 -2.46 4.29 -21.67
N SER A 164 -1.23 4.31 -22.13
CA SER A 164 -0.07 4.32 -21.22
C SER A 164 1.07 5.11 -21.82
N GLY A 165 1.87 5.73 -20.96
CA GLY A 165 3.02 6.53 -21.39
C GLY A 165 3.88 6.98 -20.21
N PRO A 166 4.88 7.82 -20.47
CA PRO A 166 5.59 8.54 -19.42
C PRO A 166 4.64 9.52 -18.72
N ILE A 167 4.87 9.81 -17.44
CA ILE A 167 3.94 10.65 -16.66
C ILE A 167 3.81 12.07 -17.24
N SER A 168 4.83 12.57 -17.95
CA SER A 168 4.80 13.87 -18.63
C SER A 168 3.73 13.98 -19.73
N GLU A 169 3.25 12.84 -20.24
CA GLU A 169 2.22 12.74 -21.26
C GLU A 169 0.84 12.39 -20.69
N LEU A 170 0.69 12.36 -19.36
CA LEU A 170 -0.60 12.10 -18.71
C LEU A 170 -1.61 13.20 -19.13
N PRO A 171 -2.79 12.84 -19.70
CA PRO A 171 -3.81 13.82 -20.09
C PRO A 171 -4.22 14.73 -18.92
N MET A 172 -4.70 15.93 -19.20
CA MET A 172 -5.29 16.81 -18.19
C MET A 172 -6.54 16.14 -17.63
N GLY A 173 -6.69 16.14 -16.31
CA GLY A 173 -7.87 15.61 -15.65
C GLY A 173 -9.04 16.60 -15.72
N GLU A 174 -10.27 16.09 -15.65
CA GLU A 174 -11.50 16.95 -15.68
C GLU A 174 -11.61 17.92 -14.49
N GLU A 175 -10.78 17.76 -13.45
CA GLU A 175 -10.79 18.64 -12.25
C GLU A 175 -9.80 19.82 -12.37
N GLU A 176 -9.07 19.94 -13.47
CA GLU A 176 -8.08 21.02 -13.70
C GLU A 176 -8.62 22.09 -14.67
N GLU A 177 -9.91 22.03 -15.08
CA GLU A 177 -10.62 23.10 -15.79
C GLU A 177 -11.46 23.93 -14.78
#